data_d6d1ae85f1c8357627ecc0f636915852
#
_entry.id   d6d1ae85f1c8357627ecc0f636915852
#
_cell.length_a   1.000
_cell.length_b   1.000
_cell.length_c   1.000
_cell.angle_alpha   90.00
_cell.angle_beta   90.00
_cell.angle_gamma   90.00
#
_symmetry.space_group_name_H-M   'P 1'
#
loop_
_entity.id
_entity.type
_entity.pdbx_description
1 polymer ?
#
loop_
_entity_poly.entity_id
_entity_poly.type
_entity_poly.pdbx_seq_one_letter_code
_entity_poly.pdbx_strand_id
1 'polypeptide(L)'
;MIRRILFSILLVVGLVSAGAQDNDLERFFEDENVDSLIDEALQLQITAKVLPPDQQPVWNSQSKKLTIPGRSVAVRLVGDNIRIDVVFTPYQEENGNLLLVAQGQVWFSEAPDAKMTYLTTIQSIPVSWGEKILFFPLGFSSELSQASTFNIQLEVEIYPYKDLLSPPEVN
;
A
#
# COMPACT_ATOMS: atom_id res chain seq x y z
N MET A 1 -19.48 6.61 36.54
CA MET A 1 -19.51 7.69 35.52
C MET A 1 -18.36 7.45 34.56
N ILE A 2 -18.62 6.75 33.47
CA ILE A 2 -17.61 6.41 32.47
C ILE A 2 -17.61 7.53 31.43
N ARG A 3 -16.60 8.38 31.47
CA ARG A 3 -16.36 9.40 30.45
C ARG A 3 -15.92 8.70 29.16
N ARG A 4 -16.87 8.54 28.24
CA ARG A 4 -16.57 8.22 26.84
C ARG A 4 -15.83 9.38 26.22
N ILE A 5 -14.52 9.27 26.08
CA ILE A 5 -13.71 10.17 25.27
C ILE A 5 -13.95 9.72 23.83
N LEU A 6 -14.80 10.48 23.13
CA LEU A 6 -14.91 10.40 21.68
C LEU A 6 -13.62 10.96 21.09
N PHE A 7 -12.71 10.08 20.71
CA PHE A 7 -11.58 10.45 19.87
C PHE A 7 -12.11 10.70 18.46
N SER A 8 -12.25 11.97 18.12
CA SER A 8 -12.51 12.40 16.75
C SER A 8 -11.21 12.21 15.97
N ILE A 9 -11.06 11.07 15.28
CA ILE A 9 -9.94 10.86 14.34
C ILE A 9 -10.29 11.65 13.09
N LEU A 10 -9.84 12.90 13.02
CA LEU A 10 -9.81 13.66 11.77
C LEU A 10 -8.58 13.19 10.98
N LEU A 11 -8.75 12.13 10.20
CA LEU A 11 -7.72 11.65 9.27
C LEU A 11 -7.70 12.60 8.08
N VAL A 12 -6.84 13.60 8.12
CA VAL A 12 -6.55 14.43 6.94
C VAL A 12 -5.64 13.62 6.03
N VAL A 13 -6.21 12.99 5.02
CA VAL A 13 -5.45 12.35 3.95
C VAL A 13 -4.83 13.45 3.09
N GLY A 14 -3.68 13.92 3.51
CA GLY A 14 -2.75 14.56 2.60
C GLY A 14 -2.18 13.46 1.69
N LEU A 15 -2.76 13.25 0.52
CA LEU A 15 -2.07 12.64 -0.60
C LEU A 15 -0.92 13.59 -0.97
N VAL A 16 0.15 13.54 -0.21
CA VAL A 16 1.42 14.04 -0.69
C VAL A 16 1.86 13.03 -1.73
N SER A 17 1.44 13.26 -2.96
CA SER A 17 2.14 12.71 -4.12
C SER A 17 3.60 12.98 -3.85
N ALA A 18 4.38 11.94 -3.65
CA ALA A 18 5.82 12.03 -3.85
C ALA A 18 5.98 12.30 -5.35
N GLY A 19 5.82 13.58 -5.72
CA GLY A 19 5.73 14.08 -7.10
C GLY A 19 7.05 14.05 -7.86
N ALA A 20 7.97 13.19 -7.45
CA ALA A 20 9.21 12.94 -8.18
C ALA A 20 9.20 11.63 -8.96
N GLN A 21 8.31 10.67 -8.64
CA GLN A 21 8.28 9.38 -9.34
C GLN A 21 7.19 9.27 -10.41
N ASP A 22 6.05 9.95 -10.26
CA ASP A 22 4.99 9.91 -11.28
C ASP A 22 5.41 10.66 -12.57
N ASN A 23 6.17 11.77 -12.45
CA ASN A 23 6.65 12.52 -13.63
C ASN A 23 7.76 11.79 -14.41
N ASP A 24 8.53 10.91 -13.76
CA ASP A 24 9.57 10.16 -14.45
C ASP A 24 8.98 9.04 -15.32
N LEU A 25 7.87 8.43 -14.90
CA LEU A 25 7.20 7.42 -15.73
C LEU A 25 6.54 8.04 -16.96
N GLU A 26 5.90 9.19 -16.84
CA GLU A 26 5.32 9.90 -18.00
C GLU A 26 6.39 10.29 -19.03
N ARG A 27 7.60 10.67 -18.59
CA ARG A 27 8.73 10.95 -19.49
C ARG A 27 9.30 9.70 -20.16
N PHE A 28 9.26 8.54 -19.50
CA PHE A 28 9.68 7.27 -20.10
C PHE A 28 8.76 6.84 -21.24
N PHE A 29 7.50 7.27 -21.24
CA PHE A 29 6.54 6.94 -22.28
C PHE A 29 6.61 7.87 -23.51
N GLU A 30 7.48 8.89 -23.51
CA GLU A 30 7.65 9.81 -24.64
C GLU A 30 8.73 9.37 -25.65
N ASP A 31 9.55 8.33 -25.36
CA ASP A 31 10.61 7.84 -26.24
C ASP A 31 10.25 6.54 -27.00
N GLU A 32 10.97 6.25 -28.08
CA GLU A 32 10.76 5.19 -29.10
C GLU A 32 10.62 3.73 -28.58
N ASN A 33 10.65 3.49 -27.26
CA ASN A 33 10.48 2.19 -26.60
C ASN A 33 9.18 2.02 -25.80
N VAL A 34 8.16 2.82 -26.09
CA VAL A 34 6.88 2.81 -25.34
C VAL A 34 6.23 1.44 -25.30
N ASP A 35 6.23 0.74 -26.45
CA ASP A 35 5.56 -0.58 -26.55
C ASP A 35 6.22 -1.62 -25.65
N SER A 36 7.56 -1.64 -25.56
CA SER A 36 8.27 -2.57 -24.68
C SER A 36 8.03 -2.26 -23.19
N LEU A 37 7.92 -0.99 -22.84
CA LEU A 37 7.62 -0.59 -21.47
C LEU A 37 6.18 -0.91 -21.07
N ILE A 38 5.23 -0.81 -22.01
CA ILE A 38 3.83 -1.22 -21.78
C ILE A 38 3.74 -2.73 -21.53
N ASP A 39 4.53 -3.52 -22.26
CA ASP A 39 4.55 -4.97 -22.08
C ASP A 39 5.07 -5.41 -20.72
N GLU A 40 6.00 -4.65 -20.13
CA GLU A 40 6.56 -4.89 -18.80
C GLU A 40 5.79 -4.18 -17.69
N ALA A 41 4.92 -3.22 -18.04
CA ALA A 41 4.24 -2.39 -17.05
C ALA A 41 3.26 -3.20 -16.19
N LEU A 42 3.27 -2.91 -14.90
CA LEU A 42 2.43 -3.50 -13.88
C LEU A 42 1.54 -2.43 -13.27
N GLN A 43 0.26 -2.73 -13.06
CA GLN A 43 -0.61 -1.92 -12.24
C GLN A 43 -0.83 -2.58 -10.88
N LEU A 44 -0.45 -1.88 -9.81
CA LEU A 44 -0.79 -2.24 -8.45
C LEU A 44 -2.07 -1.50 -8.04
N GLN A 45 -3.11 -2.25 -7.68
CA GLN A 45 -4.30 -1.72 -7.02
C GLN A 45 -4.12 -1.90 -5.52
N ILE A 46 -4.10 -0.79 -4.77
CA ILE A 46 -3.80 -0.80 -3.35
C ILE A 46 -4.99 -0.21 -2.61
N THR A 47 -5.57 -0.99 -1.68
CA THR A 47 -6.64 -0.54 -0.78
C THR A 47 -6.12 -0.55 0.64
N ALA A 48 -6.01 0.62 1.25
CA ALA A 48 -5.67 0.76 2.66
C ALA A 48 -6.96 0.82 3.49
N LYS A 49 -7.00 0.05 4.59
CA LYS A 49 -8.14 -0.03 5.50
C LYS A 49 -7.68 0.14 6.95
N VAL A 50 -8.49 0.84 7.74
CA VAL A 50 -8.36 0.88 9.20
C VAL A 50 -9.47 0.02 9.77
N LEU A 51 -9.08 -1.02 10.51
CA LEU A 51 -9.97 -2.03 11.08
C LEU A 51 -9.98 -1.88 12.60
N PRO A 52 -11.11 -1.52 13.22
CA PRO A 52 -11.30 -1.65 14.66
C PRO A 52 -11.43 -3.13 15.08
N PRO A 53 -11.46 -3.44 16.38
CA PRO A 53 -11.57 -4.81 16.89
C PRO A 53 -12.81 -5.56 16.42
N ASP A 54 -13.91 -4.87 16.06
CA ASP A 54 -15.13 -5.44 15.48
C ASP A 54 -15.03 -5.79 13.99
N GLN A 55 -13.87 -5.52 13.39
CA GLN A 55 -13.49 -5.83 12.01
C GLN A 55 -14.30 -5.13 10.91
N GLN A 56 -15.15 -4.17 11.21
CA GLN A 56 -15.77 -3.35 10.17
C GLN A 56 -14.86 -2.15 9.85
N PRO A 57 -14.46 -1.96 8.57
CA PRO A 57 -13.57 -0.85 8.21
C PRO A 57 -14.22 0.48 8.58
N VAL A 58 -13.54 1.27 9.41
CA VAL A 58 -13.96 2.64 9.75
C VAL A 58 -13.45 3.66 8.74
N TRP A 59 -12.46 3.25 7.95
CA TRP A 59 -11.88 4.06 6.89
C TRP A 59 -11.25 3.16 5.82
N ASN A 60 -11.36 3.59 4.56
CA ASN A 60 -10.65 2.98 3.44
C ASN A 60 -10.22 4.03 2.42
N SER A 61 -9.16 3.73 1.68
CA SER A 61 -8.70 4.51 0.55
C SER A 61 -8.14 3.57 -0.51
N GLN A 62 -8.39 3.88 -1.78
CA GLN A 62 -7.89 3.11 -2.90
C GLN A 62 -6.96 3.97 -3.75
N SER A 63 -5.90 3.35 -4.25
CA SER A 63 -4.98 3.96 -5.21
C SER A 63 -4.55 2.95 -6.25
N LYS A 64 -4.27 3.43 -7.47
CA LYS A 64 -3.66 2.66 -8.54
C LYS A 64 -2.29 3.23 -8.81
N LYS A 65 -1.29 2.37 -8.91
CA LYS A 65 0.10 2.75 -9.18
C LYS A 65 0.62 1.94 -10.35
N LEU A 66 1.28 2.62 -11.28
CA LEU A 66 2.01 1.97 -12.38
C LEU A 66 3.47 1.84 -11.99
N THR A 67 4.05 0.71 -12.37
CA THR A 67 5.47 0.42 -12.17
C THR A 67 5.94 -0.65 -13.17
N ILE A 68 7.19 -1.04 -13.08
CA ILE A 68 7.78 -2.18 -13.79
C ILE A 68 8.41 -3.14 -12.77
N PRO A 69 8.66 -4.42 -13.11
CA PRO A 69 9.37 -5.34 -12.23
C PRO A 69 10.68 -4.75 -11.70
N GLY A 70 10.94 -4.93 -10.39
CA GLY A 70 12.11 -4.39 -9.71
C GLY A 70 12.01 -2.93 -9.28
N ARG A 71 10.99 -2.18 -9.72
CA ARG A 71 10.79 -0.78 -9.32
C ARG A 71 9.71 -0.66 -8.25
N SER A 72 10.04 0.08 -7.18
CA SER A 72 9.17 0.24 -6.02
C SER A 72 8.07 1.28 -6.24
N VAL A 73 6.91 1.05 -5.64
CA VAL A 73 5.85 2.04 -5.43
C VAL A 73 5.65 2.28 -3.95
N ALA A 74 5.37 3.53 -3.57
CA ALA A 74 5.20 3.92 -2.17
C ALA A 74 3.76 4.37 -1.88
N VAL A 75 3.30 4.02 -0.68
CA VAL A 75 2.04 4.49 -0.10
C VAL A 75 2.36 5.11 1.25
N ARG A 76 1.85 6.32 1.50
CA ARG A 76 1.99 7.00 2.78
C ARG A 76 0.62 7.26 3.39
N LEU A 77 0.46 6.85 4.64
CA LEU A 77 -0.72 7.13 5.45
C LEU A 77 -0.28 8.00 6.64
N VAL A 78 -0.99 9.08 6.87
CA VAL A 78 -0.68 10.02 7.95
C VAL A 78 -1.93 10.28 8.77
N GLY A 79 -1.84 10.09 10.07
CA GLY A 79 -2.83 10.48 11.07
C GLY A 79 -2.19 11.43 12.09
N ASP A 80 -2.94 11.86 13.08
CA ASP A 80 -2.49 12.86 14.07
C ASP A 80 -1.25 12.42 14.85
N ASN A 81 -1.19 11.14 15.22
CA ASN A 81 -0.12 10.56 16.03
C ASN A 81 0.51 9.31 15.39
N ILE A 82 0.25 9.07 14.10
CA ILE A 82 0.76 7.92 13.37
C ILE A 82 1.16 8.32 11.95
N ARG A 83 2.31 7.82 11.51
CA ARG A 83 2.75 7.86 10.11
C ARG A 83 3.17 6.47 9.69
N ILE A 84 2.70 6.06 8.52
CA ILE A 84 3.01 4.77 7.92
C ILE A 84 3.50 5.00 6.51
N ASP A 85 4.70 4.56 6.23
CA ASP A 85 5.27 4.51 4.88
C ASP A 85 5.37 3.03 4.49
N VAL A 86 4.73 2.66 3.38
CA VAL A 86 4.79 1.30 2.84
C VAL A 86 5.35 1.36 1.43
N VAL A 87 6.30 0.48 1.16
CA VAL A 87 6.93 0.33 -0.15
C VAL A 87 6.64 -1.08 -0.65
N PHE A 88 6.13 -1.18 -1.87
CA PHE A 88 5.90 -2.43 -2.58
C PHE A 88 6.83 -2.51 -3.78
N THR A 89 7.60 -3.59 -3.89
CA THR A 89 8.49 -3.85 -5.02
C THR A 89 8.09 -5.19 -5.64
N PRO A 90 7.41 -5.18 -6.79
CA PRO A 90 7.12 -6.41 -7.51
C PRO A 90 8.37 -6.88 -8.26
N TYR A 91 8.62 -8.17 -8.22
CA TYR A 91 9.62 -8.84 -9.05
C TYR A 91 8.92 -9.89 -9.90
N GLN A 92 9.35 -10.06 -11.14
CA GLN A 92 8.89 -11.11 -12.00
C GLN A 92 10.07 -12.05 -12.28
N GLU A 93 9.85 -13.34 -12.02
CA GLU A 93 10.82 -14.38 -12.33
C GLU A 93 10.74 -14.78 -13.82
N GLU A 94 11.79 -15.41 -14.35
CA GLU A 94 11.84 -15.87 -15.75
C GLU A 94 10.71 -16.86 -16.10
N ASN A 95 10.22 -17.61 -15.12
CA ASN A 95 9.09 -18.53 -15.27
C ASN A 95 7.71 -17.84 -15.27
N GLY A 96 7.67 -16.49 -15.15
CA GLY A 96 6.45 -15.68 -15.10
C GLY A 96 5.81 -15.54 -13.71
N ASN A 97 6.38 -16.18 -12.68
CA ASN A 97 5.89 -16.00 -11.30
C ASN A 97 6.19 -14.59 -10.80
N LEU A 98 5.33 -14.11 -9.92
CA LEU A 98 5.51 -12.84 -9.23
C LEU A 98 5.95 -13.06 -7.79
N LEU A 99 6.88 -12.20 -7.35
CA LEU A 99 7.25 -12.03 -5.95
C LEU A 99 7.03 -10.57 -5.57
N LEU A 100 6.22 -10.32 -4.56
CA LEU A 100 6.04 -8.99 -4.00
C LEU A 100 6.87 -8.84 -2.73
N VAL A 101 7.81 -7.91 -2.71
CA VAL A 101 8.49 -7.48 -1.48
C VAL A 101 7.73 -6.27 -0.94
N ALA A 102 7.13 -6.44 0.25
CA ALA A 102 6.41 -5.41 0.97
C ALA A 102 7.21 -4.98 2.20
N GLN A 103 7.48 -3.68 2.32
CA GLN A 103 8.19 -3.09 3.44
C GLN A 103 7.34 -1.99 4.07
N GLY A 104 7.03 -2.15 5.37
CA GLY A 104 6.32 -1.17 6.18
C GLY A 104 7.27 -0.48 7.16
N GLN A 105 7.13 0.84 7.29
CA GLN A 105 7.77 1.65 8.33
C GLN A 105 6.67 2.44 9.03
N VAL A 106 6.58 2.31 10.35
CA VAL A 106 5.54 2.92 11.14
C VAL A 106 6.16 3.74 12.27
N TRP A 107 5.74 4.98 12.38
CA TRP A 107 6.03 5.86 13.52
C TRP A 107 4.71 6.19 14.19
N PHE A 108 4.62 5.96 15.48
CA PHE A 108 3.41 6.28 16.24
C PHE A 108 3.75 6.70 17.67
N SER A 109 2.84 7.47 18.27
CA SER A 109 2.88 7.80 19.70
C SER A 109 1.51 7.55 20.33
N GLU A 110 1.51 7.14 21.61
CA GLU A 110 0.27 6.87 22.35
C GLU A 110 -0.46 8.17 22.75
N ALA A 111 0.27 9.28 22.84
CA ALA A 111 -0.25 10.60 23.12
C ALA A 111 0.58 11.67 22.39
N PRO A 112 0.05 12.90 22.19
CA PRO A 112 0.74 13.96 21.45
C PRO A 112 2.14 14.29 21.98
N ASP A 113 2.34 14.20 23.29
CA ASP A 113 3.63 14.49 23.97
C ASP A 113 4.41 13.22 24.34
N ALA A 114 3.93 12.03 23.94
CA ALA A 114 4.60 10.78 24.22
C ALA A 114 5.77 10.54 23.26
N LYS A 115 6.71 9.72 23.69
CA LYS A 115 7.84 9.31 22.85
C LYS A 115 7.34 8.57 21.61
N MET A 116 7.86 8.95 20.45
CA MET A 116 7.60 8.27 19.19
C MET A 116 8.18 6.86 19.21
N THR A 117 7.38 5.88 18.86
CA THR A 117 7.79 4.48 18.65
C THR A 117 7.96 4.23 17.15
N TYR A 118 8.98 3.48 16.77
CA TYR A 118 9.27 3.10 15.39
C TYR A 118 9.23 1.59 15.24
N LEU A 119 8.51 1.13 14.21
CA LEU A 119 8.44 -0.28 13.83
C LEU A 119 8.75 -0.43 12.34
N THR A 120 9.31 -1.56 11.97
CA THR A 120 9.51 -1.94 10.57
C THR A 120 9.08 -3.38 10.35
N THR A 121 8.46 -3.63 9.20
CA THR A 121 8.00 -4.96 8.77
C THR A 121 8.45 -5.18 7.34
N ILE A 122 9.01 -6.34 7.04
CA ILE A 122 9.40 -6.75 5.69
C ILE A 122 8.84 -8.14 5.43
N GLN A 123 8.20 -8.32 4.28
CA GLN A 123 7.66 -9.59 3.82
C GLN A 123 7.97 -9.80 2.33
N SER A 124 8.32 -11.02 1.96
CA SER A 124 8.41 -11.46 0.57
C SER A 124 7.29 -12.47 0.32
N ILE A 125 6.40 -12.14 -0.58
CA ILE A 125 5.13 -12.84 -0.78
C ILE A 125 5.07 -13.31 -2.23
N PRO A 126 5.07 -14.64 -2.51
CA PRO A 126 4.73 -15.15 -3.83
C PRO A 126 3.29 -14.75 -4.19
N VAL A 127 3.06 -14.33 -5.42
CA VAL A 127 1.79 -13.75 -5.85
C VAL A 127 1.37 -14.32 -7.19
N SER A 128 0.09 -14.59 -7.35
CA SER A 128 -0.54 -14.84 -8.65
C SER A 128 -1.14 -13.54 -9.22
N TRP A 129 -1.27 -13.46 -10.54
CA TRP A 129 -1.90 -12.32 -11.20
C TRP A 129 -3.35 -12.11 -10.70
N GLY A 130 -3.66 -10.88 -10.29
CA GLY A 130 -4.97 -10.52 -9.76
C GLY A 130 -5.30 -11.09 -8.38
N GLU A 131 -4.38 -11.84 -7.76
CA GLU A 131 -4.56 -12.32 -6.39
C GLU A 131 -4.51 -11.18 -5.39
N LYS A 132 -5.46 -11.20 -4.45
CA LYS A 132 -5.51 -10.22 -3.36
C LYS A 132 -4.58 -10.63 -2.23
N ILE A 133 -3.56 -9.82 -2.00
CA ILE A 133 -2.60 -9.97 -0.92
C ILE A 133 -2.98 -9.06 0.23
N LEU A 134 -2.79 -9.55 1.45
CA LEU A 134 -2.96 -8.76 2.67
C LEU A 134 -1.60 -8.47 3.30
N PHE A 135 -1.30 -7.20 3.48
CA PHE A 135 -0.11 -6.74 4.18
C PHE A 135 -0.48 -5.91 5.41
N PHE A 136 0.14 -6.21 6.53
CA PHE A 136 -0.08 -5.55 7.81
C PHE A 136 1.20 -4.82 8.25
N PRO A 137 1.33 -3.51 8.05
CA PRO A 137 2.55 -2.77 8.36
C PRO A 137 2.89 -2.76 9.85
N LEU A 138 1.90 -2.92 10.73
CA LEU A 138 2.11 -3.08 12.18
C LEU A 138 2.47 -4.53 12.58
N GLY A 139 2.50 -5.47 11.64
CA GLY A 139 2.69 -6.90 11.90
C GLY A 139 1.41 -7.59 12.39
N PHE A 140 1.51 -8.92 12.53
CA PHE A 140 0.43 -9.77 13.05
C PHE A 140 0.47 -9.96 14.58
N SER A 141 1.40 -9.31 15.30
CA SER A 141 1.62 -9.64 16.70
C SER A 141 0.41 -9.26 17.56
N SER A 142 -0.07 -10.24 18.32
CA SER A 142 -1.13 -10.05 19.32
C SER A 142 -0.75 -9.03 20.41
N GLU A 143 0.53 -8.74 20.60
CA GLU A 143 1.03 -7.77 21.57
C GLU A 143 0.77 -6.34 21.13
N LEU A 144 0.90 -6.04 19.85
CA LEU A 144 0.57 -4.71 19.30
C LEU A 144 -0.95 -4.53 19.17
N SER A 145 -1.70 -5.59 18.90
CA SER A 145 -3.16 -5.54 18.86
C SER A 145 -3.81 -5.29 20.22
N GLN A 146 -3.11 -5.56 21.33
CA GLN A 146 -3.58 -5.21 22.68
C GLN A 146 -3.32 -3.74 23.02
N ALA A 147 -2.30 -3.11 22.42
CA ALA A 147 -1.96 -1.72 22.64
C ALA A 147 -2.69 -0.76 21.66
N SER A 148 -3.03 -1.22 20.47
CA SER A 148 -3.72 -0.40 19.47
C SER A 148 -5.19 -0.79 19.35
N THR A 149 -6.06 0.23 19.43
CA THR A 149 -7.51 0.09 19.21
C THR A 149 -7.85 -0.21 17.75
N PHE A 150 -6.88 -0.20 16.84
CA PHE A 150 -7.07 -0.35 15.40
C PHE A 150 -5.95 -1.17 14.78
N ASN A 151 -6.29 -1.94 13.75
CA ASN A 151 -5.33 -2.57 12.87
C ASN A 151 -5.34 -1.86 11.50
N ILE A 152 -4.21 -1.82 10.82
CA ILE A 152 -4.09 -1.24 9.49
C ILE A 152 -3.71 -2.35 8.53
N GLN A 153 -4.54 -2.49 7.50
CA GLN A 153 -4.43 -3.51 6.47
C GLN A 153 -4.29 -2.83 5.11
N LEU A 154 -3.32 -3.27 4.34
CA LEU A 154 -3.23 -2.94 2.91
C LEU A 154 -3.56 -4.20 2.10
N GLU A 155 -4.56 -4.08 1.24
CA GLU A 155 -4.87 -5.08 0.21
C GLU A 155 -4.17 -4.66 -1.07
N VAL A 156 -3.45 -5.57 -1.69
CA VAL A 156 -2.70 -5.32 -2.94
C VAL A 156 -3.05 -6.37 -3.96
N GLU A 157 -3.37 -5.94 -5.17
CA GLU A 157 -3.59 -6.77 -6.34
C GLU A 157 -2.68 -6.27 -7.46
N ILE A 158 -2.05 -7.18 -8.20
CA ILE A 158 -1.11 -6.85 -9.28
C ILE A 158 -1.65 -7.39 -10.61
N TYR A 159 -1.67 -6.52 -11.62
CA TYR A 159 -2.13 -6.84 -12.96
C TYR A 159 -1.10 -6.44 -14.02
N PRO A 160 -0.93 -7.20 -15.11
CA PRO A 160 -0.23 -6.69 -16.29
C PRO A 160 -0.98 -5.46 -16.83
N TYR A 161 -0.29 -4.36 -17.03
CA TYR A 161 -0.96 -3.13 -17.47
C TYR A 161 -1.58 -3.27 -18.86
N LYS A 162 -0.94 -4.01 -19.76
CA LYS A 162 -1.44 -4.29 -21.12
C LYS A 162 -2.82 -4.95 -21.13
N ASP A 163 -3.10 -5.84 -20.17
CA ASP A 163 -4.39 -6.54 -20.09
C ASP A 163 -5.54 -5.58 -19.74
N LEU A 164 -5.21 -4.45 -19.09
CA LEU A 164 -6.18 -3.41 -18.71
C LEU A 164 -6.46 -2.42 -19.86
N LEU A 165 -5.58 -2.38 -20.87
CA LEU A 165 -5.76 -1.54 -22.07
C LEU A 165 -6.61 -2.23 -23.13
N SER A 166 -6.71 -3.57 -23.09
CA SER A 166 -7.53 -4.33 -24.03
C SER A 166 -9.02 -4.11 -23.71
N PRO A 167 -9.85 -3.73 -24.70
CA PRO A 167 -11.29 -3.66 -24.46
C PRO A 167 -11.81 -5.06 -24.08
N PRO A 168 -12.81 -5.16 -23.19
CA PRO A 168 -13.40 -6.44 -22.84
C PRO A 168 -13.92 -7.10 -24.14
N GLU A 169 -13.48 -8.34 -24.40
CA GLU A 169 -14.06 -9.13 -25.48
C GLU A 169 -15.58 -9.26 -25.23
N VAL A 170 -16.36 -8.61 -26.09
CA VAL A 170 -17.81 -8.74 -26.10
C VAL A 170 -18.14 -10.09 -26.73
N ASN A 171 -18.38 -11.10 -25.88
CA ASN A 171 -19.00 -12.36 -26.28
C ASN A 171 -20.51 -12.21 -26.33
#